data_edc4a08f89b9d081d4b36be83a7b6b9b
#
_entry.id   edc4a08f89b9d081d4b36be83a7b6b9b
#
_cell.length_a   1.000
_cell.length_b   1.000
_cell.length_c   1.000
_cell.angle_alpha   90.00
_cell.angle_beta   90.00
_cell.angle_gamma   90.00
#
_symmetry.space_group_name_H-M   'P 1'
#
loop_
_entity.id
_entity.type
_entity.pdbx_description
1 polymer ?
#
loop_
_entity_poly.entity_id
_entity_poly.type
_entity_poly.pdbx_seq_one_letter_code
_entity_poly.pdbx_strand_id
1 'polypeptide(L)'
;MKILVIGSGGREHALVWKLRQSARVARVFCAPGNGGISQIAECVPLKISDHDALAKFAREQGIGLTIVGPDDALAAGIVDHFQNAGLRIFGPTQSAARLESSKVFAKEFMLRHGIPTAASGQFSNADEARDFAAKMSAPIVVKASGLALGKGVIIAQTHAEADTAIREIMEERKFGDAGAEVVIEIGRAHV
;
A
#
# COMPACT_ATOMS: atom_id res chain seq x y z
N MET A 1 -28.54 -3.31 -0.30
CA MET A 1 -27.84 -2.01 -0.32
C MET A 1 -27.04 -1.84 -1.60
N LYS A 2 -26.70 -0.62 -2.01
CA LYS A 2 -25.72 -0.34 -3.07
C LYS A 2 -24.33 -0.28 -2.46
N ILE A 3 -23.32 -0.81 -3.15
CA ILE A 3 -21.91 -0.80 -2.70
C ILE A 3 -21.05 -0.16 -3.79
N LEU A 4 -20.05 0.62 -3.37
CA LEU A 4 -18.96 1.11 -4.21
C LEU A 4 -17.67 0.37 -3.82
N VAL A 5 -16.99 -0.25 -4.78
CA VAL A 5 -15.63 -0.78 -4.60
C VAL A 5 -14.66 0.18 -5.30
N ILE A 6 -13.63 0.62 -4.60
CA ILE A 6 -12.60 1.49 -5.15
C ILE A 6 -11.40 0.65 -5.53
N GLY A 7 -10.93 0.80 -6.79
CA GLY A 7 -9.79 0.11 -7.36
C GLY A 7 -10.07 -0.56 -8.70
N SER A 8 -9.07 -1.24 -9.26
CA SER A 8 -9.14 -1.81 -10.61
C SER A 8 -8.36 -3.13 -10.77
N GLY A 9 -7.82 -3.68 -9.70
CA GLY A 9 -7.01 -4.89 -9.73
C GLY A 9 -7.80 -6.19 -9.59
N GLY A 10 -7.08 -7.31 -9.55
CA GLY A 10 -7.65 -8.64 -9.31
C GLY A 10 -8.28 -8.79 -7.92
N ARG A 11 -7.74 -8.10 -6.92
CA ARG A 11 -8.28 -8.02 -5.56
C ARG A 11 -9.68 -7.42 -5.57
N GLU A 12 -9.86 -6.28 -6.23
CA GLU A 12 -11.16 -5.62 -6.36
C GLU A 12 -12.13 -6.43 -7.19
N HIS A 13 -11.66 -7.13 -8.23
CA HIS A 13 -12.50 -8.06 -9.00
C HIS A 13 -13.04 -9.18 -8.11
N ALA A 14 -12.20 -9.79 -7.28
CA ALA A 14 -12.62 -10.84 -6.34
C ALA A 14 -13.61 -10.31 -5.29
N LEU A 15 -13.40 -9.09 -4.77
CA LEU A 15 -14.34 -8.42 -3.87
C LEU A 15 -15.70 -8.20 -4.54
N VAL A 16 -15.73 -7.64 -5.75
CA VAL A 16 -16.95 -7.41 -6.52
C VAL A 16 -17.69 -8.73 -6.77
N TRP A 17 -16.97 -9.77 -7.23
CA TRP A 17 -17.53 -11.09 -7.46
C TRP A 17 -18.17 -11.66 -6.20
N LYS A 18 -17.51 -11.55 -5.06
CA LYS A 18 -18.03 -12.07 -3.79
C LYS A 18 -19.22 -11.26 -3.26
N LEU A 19 -19.18 -9.94 -3.36
CA LEU A 19 -20.27 -9.06 -2.93
C LEU A 19 -21.56 -9.30 -3.70
N ARG A 20 -21.48 -9.57 -5.00
CA ARG A 20 -22.64 -9.87 -5.84
C ARG A 20 -23.39 -11.14 -5.47
N GLN A 21 -22.75 -12.07 -4.75
CA GLN A 21 -23.40 -13.31 -4.28
C GLN A 21 -24.28 -13.06 -3.03
N SER A 22 -24.21 -11.90 -2.42
CA SER A 22 -24.98 -11.60 -1.21
C SER A 22 -26.38 -11.07 -1.56
N ALA A 23 -27.42 -11.70 -1.03
CA ALA A 23 -28.79 -11.24 -1.15
C ALA A 23 -29.05 -9.83 -0.57
N ARG A 24 -28.12 -9.35 0.29
CA ARG A 24 -28.18 -7.98 0.89
C ARG A 24 -27.66 -6.91 -0.05
N VAL A 25 -27.00 -7.26 -1.15
CA VAL A 25 -26.39 -6.34 -2.11
C VAL A 25 -27.28 -6.23 -3.36
N ALA A 26 -27.87 -5.08 -3.56
CA ALA A 26 -28.75 -4.81 -4.70
C ALA A 26 -27.96 -4.39 -5.95
N ARG A 27 -26.86 -3.65 -5.78
CA ARG A 27 -26.02 -3.17 -6.90
C ARG A 27 -24.58 -2.94 -6.44
N VAL A 28 -23.62 -3.24 -7.30
CA VAL A 28 -22.20 -2.97 -7.07
C VAL A 28 -21.70 -2.03 -8.17
N PHE A 29 -21.05 -0.96 -7.74
CA PHE A 29 -20.25 -0.06 -8.57
C PHE A 29 -18.77 -0.31 -8.31
N CYS A 30 -17.91 -0.07 -9.29
CA CYS A 30 -16.46 -0.13 -9.11
C CYS A 30 -15.80 1.07 -9.77
N ALA A 31 -14.92 1.77 -9.07
CA ALA A 31 -14.22 2.95 -9.56
C ALA A 31 -12.70 2.81 -9.47
N PRO A 32 -11.95 2.86 -10.59
CA PRO A 32 -12.44 2.91 -11.97
C PRO A 32 -12.93 1.55 -12.50
N GLY A 33 -12.58 0.42 -11.84
CA GLY A 33 -12.82 -0.93 -12.33
C GLY A 33 -11.88 -1.36 -13.46
N ASN A 34 -12.22 -2.49 -14.10
CA ASN A 34 -11.50 -3.06 -15.25
C ASN A 34 -12.43 -3.85 -16.15
N GLY A 35 -11.93 -4.36 -17.29
CA GLY A 35 -12.73 -5.12 -18.25
C GLY A 35 -13.36 -6.39 -17.71
N GLY A 36 -12.77 -7.07 -16.72
CA GLY A 36 -13.38 -8.22 -16.06
C GLY A 36 -14.49 -7.81 -15.09
N ILE A 37 -14.27 -6.73 -14.34
CA ILE A 37 -15.27 -6.18 -13.42
C ILE A 37 -16.50 -5.66 -14.17
N SER A 38 -16.31 -5.05 -15.34
CA SER A 38 -17.41 -4.49 -16.14
C SER A 38 -18.42 -5.54 -16.61
N GLN A 39 -18.03 -6.82 -16.62
CA GLN A 39 -18.95 -7.92 -16.96
C GLN A 39 -19.89 -8.28 -15.81
N ILE A 40 -19.57 -7.90 -14.58
CA ILE A 40 -20.30 -8.30 -13.39
C ILE A 40 -20.74 -7.12 -12.51
N ALA A 41 -20.27 -5.90 -12.76
CA ALA A 41 -20.63 -4.70 -12.01
C ALA A 41 -20.54 -3.47 -12.93
N GLU A 42 -21.07 -2.34 -12.46
CA GLU A 42 -20.98 -1.07 -13.17
C GLU A 42 -19.65 -0.37 -12.86
N CYS A 43 -18.82 -0.21 -13.87
CA CYS A 43 -17.58 0.54 -13.76
C CYS A 43 -17.86 2.05 -13.93
N VAL A 44 -17.28 2.84 -13.02
CA VAL A 44 -17.43 4.31 -13.00
C VAL A 44 -16.07 4.94 -13.26
N PRO A 45 -15.91 5.80 -14.30
CA PRO A 45 -14.61 6.32 -14.71
C PRO A 45 -14.13 7.45 -13.79
N LEU A 46 -14.05 7.19 -12.50
CA LEU A 46 -13.50 8.10 -11.50
C LEU A 46 -12.10 7.64 -11.09
N LYS A 47 -11.18 8.61 -10.94
CA LYS A 47 -9.82 8.34 -10.47
C LYS A 47 -9.84 8.03 -8.97
N ILE A 48 -9.04 7.06 -8.54
CA ILE A 48 -8.92 6.69 -7.11
C ILE A 48 -8.33 7.81 -6.26
N SER A 49 -7.56 8.73 -6.86
CA SER A 49 -6.99 9.90 -6.19
C SER A 49 -7.96 11.07 -6.04
N ASP A 50 -9.12 11.03 -6.72
CA ASP A 50 -10.13 12.09 -6.63
C ASP A 50 -11.19 11.75 -5.57
N HIS A 51 -10.81 11.95 -4.30
CA HIS A 51 -11.64 11.60 -3.16
C HIS A 51 -12.96 12.40 -3.13
N ASP A 52 -12.95 13.66 -3.60
CA ASP A 52 -14.14 14.51 -3.65
C ASP A 52 -15.16 13.97 -4.67
N ALA A 53 -14.70 13.63 -5.88
CA ALA A 53 -15.58 13.06 -6.90
C ALA A 53 -16.15 11.70 -6.47
N LEU A 54 -15.33 10.86 -5.82
CA LEU A 54 -15.78 9.56 -5.29
C LEU A 54 -16.82 9.74 -4.16
N ALA A 55 -16.60 10.67 -3.24
CA ALA A 55 -17.54 10.97 -2.16
C ALA A 55 -18.86 11.57 -2.68
N LYS A 56 -18.77 12.48 -3.67
CA LYS A 56 -19.93 13.03 -4.37
C LYS A 56 -20.74 11.93 -5.05
N PHE A 57 -20.09 11.06 -5.82
CA PHE A 57 -20.75 9.92 -6.46
C PHE A 57 -21.44 9.00 -5.44
N ALA A 58 -20.74 8.68 -4.34
CA ALA A 58 -21.31 7.83 -3.28
C ALA A 58 -22.58 8.42 -2.68
N ARG A 59 -22.62 9.74 -2.49
CA ARG A 59 -23.80 10.46 -1.97
C ARG A 59 -24.93 10.47 -2.99
N GLU A 60 -24.67 10.84 -4.24
CA GLU A 60 -25.67 10.95 -5.31
C GLU A 60 -26.31 9.60 -5.66
N GLN A 61 -25.53 8.54 -5.63
CA GLN A 61 -26.01 7.18 -5.89
C GLN A 61 -26.65 6.49 -4.66
N GLY A 62 -26.57 7.09 -3.49
CA GLY A 62 -27.06 6.49 -2.24
C GLY A 62 -26.28 5.20 -1.90
N ILE A 63 -24.95 5.25 -1.99
CA ILE A 63 -24.08 4.14 -1.63
C ILE A 63 -24.19 3.86 -0.13
N GLY A 64 -24.56 2.64 0.23
CA GLY A 64 -24.68 2.22 1.63
C GLY A 64 -23.38 1.82 2.29
N LEU A 65 -22.37 1.44 1.50
CA LEU A 65 -21.01 1.13 1.96
C LEU A 65 -20.02 1.26 0.81
N THR A 66 -18.91 1.94 1.06
CA THR A 66 -17.75 1.95 0.17
C THR A 66 -16.67 1.02 0.71
N ILE A 67 -15.97 0.28 -0.17
CA ILE A 67 -14.87 -0.63 0.17
C ILE A 67 -13.65 -0.23 -0.64
N VAL A 68 -12.52 -0.03 0.03
CA VAL A 68 -11.28 0.39 -0.61
C VAL A 68 -10.34 -0.81 -0.78
N GLY A 69 -9.88 -1.04 -2.00
CA GLY A 69 -8.93 -2.10 -2.31
C GLY A 69 -7.47 -1.65 -2.34
N PRO A 70 -7.12 -0.53 -3.01
CA PRO A 70 -5.72 -0.14 -3.22
C PRO A 70 -5.11 0.57 -2.00
N ASP A 71 -3.86 0.24 -1.74
CA ASP A 71 -3.10 0.73 -0.57
C ASP A 71 -2.77 2.23 -0.69
N ASP A 72 -2.54 2.73 -1.90
CA ASP A 72 -2.27 4.14 -2.18
C ASP A 72 -3.45 5.06 -1.84
N ALA A 73 -4.68 4.64 -2.14
CA ALA A 73 -5.88 5.38 -1.74
C ALA A 73 -6.04 5.43 -0.21
N LEU A 74 -5.73 4.34 0.48
CA LEU A 74 -5.76 4.26 1.94
C LEU A 74 -4.68 5.18 2.56
N ALA A 75 -3.46 5.11 2.03
CA ALA A 75 -2.36 5.97 2.45
C ALA A 75 -2.63 7.45 2.19
N ALA A 76 -3.39 7.77 1.13
CA ALA A 76 -3.83 9.13 0.82
C ALA A 76 -5.01 9.62 1.69
N GLY A 77 -5.56 8.78 2.59
CA GLY A 77 -6.57 9.20 3.56
C GLY A 77 -8.02 9.19 3.07
N ILE A 78 -8.35 8.40 2.06
CA ILE A 78 -9.71 8.32 1.53
C ILE A 78 -10.74 7.91 2.60
N VAL A 79 -10.34 7.08 3.56
CA VAL A 79 -11.25 6.64 4.64
C VAL A 79 -11.61 7.79 5.54
N ASP A 80 -10.62 8.59 5.95
CA ASP A 80 -10.84 9.78 6.77
C ASP A 80 -11.70 10.81 6.04
N HIS A 81 -11.46 11.00 4.74
CA HIS A 81 -12.25 11.89 3.88
C HIS A 81 -13.73 11.49 3.83
N PHE A 82 -14.03 10.20 3.60
CA PHE A 82 -15.40 9.69 3.55
C PHE A 82 -16.08 9.76 4.91
N GLN A 83 -15.37 9.42 5.99
CA GLN A 83 -15.91 9.50 7.35
C GLN A 83 -16.28 10.95 7.72
N ASN A 84 -15.42 11.91 7.41
CA ASN A 84 -15.69 13.34 7.61
C ASN A 84 -16.88 13.83 6.76
N ALA A 85 -17.14 13.21 5.61
CA ALA A 85 -18.29 13.47 4.77
C ALA A 85 -19.59 12.75 5.24
N GLY A 86 -19.54 11.99 6.35
CA GLY A 86 -20.65 11.20 6.88
C GLY A 86 -20.99 9.96 6.05
N LEU A 87 -20.06 9.50 5.20
CA LEU A 87 -20.24 8.34 4.32
C LEU A 87 -19.63 7.08 4.94
N ARG A 88 -20.33 5.96 4.82
CA ARG A 88 -19.84 4.68 5.33
C ARG A 88 -18.79 4.10 4.41
N ILE A 89 -17.63 3.80 4.97
CA ILE A 89 -16.48 3.26 4.25
C ILE A 89 -15.79 2.17 5.07
N PHE A 90 -15.27 1.14 4.39
CA PHE A 90 -14.45 0.09 4.97
C PHE A 90 -13.02 0.20 4.46
N GLY A 91 -12.10 0.31 5.39
CA GLY A 91 -10.66 0.41 5.19
C GLY A 91 -10.00 1.02 6.44
N PRO A 92 -8.68 0.91 6.59
CA PRO A 92 -7.95 1.60 7.66
C PRO A 92 -7.93 3.12 7.40
N THR A 93 -7.91 3.90 8.47
CA THR A 93 -7.63 5.34 8.40
C THR A 93 -6.23 5.59 7.86
N GLN A 94 -5.93 6.81 7.43
CA GLN A 94 -4.59 7.19 6.96
C GLN A 94 -3.51 6.86 7.98
N SER A 95 -3.77 7.16 9.25
CA SER A 95 -2.85 6.85 10.35
C SER A 95 -2.58 5.35 10.48
N ALA A 96 -3.60 4.49 10.38
CA ALA A 96 -3.45 3.04 10.46
C ALA A 96 -2.81 2.45 9.18
N ALA A 97 -3.09 3.03 8.02
CA ALA A 97 -2.52 2.63 6.73
C ALA A 97 -0.98 2.81 6.69
N ARG A 98 -0.39 3.59 7.59
CA ARG A 98 1.07 3.71 7.74
C ARG A 98 1.76 2.37 8.05
N LEU A 99 1.08 1.42 8.65
CA LEU A 99 1.63 0.07 8.88
C LEU A 99 1.99 -0.65 7.57
N GLU A 100 1.34 -0.31 6.46
CA GLU A 100 1.65 -0.84 5.13
C GLU A 100 2.43 0.18 4.29
N SER A 101 2.06 1.46 4.36
CA SER A 101 2.61 2.49 3.49
C SER A 101 3.99 3.03 3.91
N SER A 102 4.49 2.71 5.12
CA SER A 102 5.81 3.09 5.60
C SER A 102 6.47 1.91 6.32
N LYS A 103 7.51 1.34 5.70
CA LYS A 103 8.25 0.22 6.30
C LYS A 103 9.04 0.64 7.55
N VAL A 104 9.52 1.89 7.57
CA VAL A 104 10.15 2.49 8.76
C VAL A 104 9.15 2.51 9.91
N PHE A 105 7.99 3.13 9.71
CA PHE A 105 6.95 3.17 10.74
C PHE A 105 6.52 1.78 11.22
N ALA A 106 6.33 0.83 10.28
CA ALA A 106 5.95 -0.54 10.60
C ALA A 106 7.01 -1.22 11.48
N LYS A 107 8.29 -1.05 11.17
CA LYS A 107 9.41 -1.60 11.97
C LYS A 107 9.47 -0.98 13.37
N GLU A 108 9.36 0.33 13.48
CA GLU A 108 9.31 1.03 14.76
C GLU A 108 8.11 0.55 15.62
N PHE A 109 6.95 0.42 14.98
CA PHE A 109 5.75 -0.08 15.63
C PHE A 109 5.97 -1.51 16.17
N MET A 110 6.51 -2.41 15.35
CA MET A 110 6.78 -3.78 15.77
C MET A 110 7.78 -3.84 16.94
N LEU A 111 8.86 -3.07 16.88
CA LEU A 111 9.85 -3.00 17.96
C LEU A 111 9.24 -2.47 19.26
N ARG A 112 8.47 -1.39 19.17
CA ARG A 112 7.81 -0.76 20.32
C ARG A 112 6.84 -1.71 21.04
N HIS A 113 6.15 -2.53 20.27
CA HIS A 113 5.12 -3.44 20.80
C HIS A 113 5.59 -4.88 20.98
N GLY A 114 6.89 -5.16 20.85
CA GLY A 114 7.45 -6.50 21.03
C GLY A 114 6.98 -7.53 19.99
N ILE A 115 6.55 -7.05 18.80
CA ILE A 115 6.14 -7.94 17.71
C ILE A 115 7.39 -8.51 17.03
N PRO A 116 7.53 -9.84 16.92
CA PRO A 116 8.69 -10.47 16.29
C PRO A 116 8.91 -9.97 14.86
N THR A 117 10.11 -9.49 14.59
CA THR A 117 10.53 -9.04 13.27
C THR A 117 12.03 -9.24 13.09
N ALA A 118 12.50 -9.31 11.84
CA ALA A 118 13.92 -9.39 11.55
C ALA A 118 14.66 -8.15 12.09
N ALA A 119 15.89 -8.36 12.60
CA ALA A 119 16.76 -7.26 12.96
C ALA A 119 16.99 -6.35 11.75
N SER A 120 16.86 -5.04 11.94
CA SER A 120 16.90 -4.06 10.85
C SER A 120 17.45 -2.73 11.31
N GLY A 121 18.06 -1.98 10.38
CA GLY A 121 18.36 -0.56 10.50
C GLY A 121 17.47 0.26 9.57
N GLN A 122 17.28 1.53 9.91
CA GLN A 122 16.43 2.47 9.17
C GLN A 122 17.27 3.72 8.89
N PHE A 123 17.29 4.18 7.64
CA PHE A 123 18.21 5.23 7.22
C PHE A 123 17.54 6.19 6.24
N SER A 124 17.75 7.50 6.51
CA SER A 124 17.46 8.59 5.58
C SER A 124 18.74 9.13 4.91
N ASN A 125 19.91 8.65 5.32
CA ASN A 125 21.21 8.97 4.76
C ASN A 125 21.85 7.72 4.12
N ALA A 126 22.32 7.85 2.88
CA ALA A 126 22.85 6.73 2.11
C ALA A 126 24.18 6.20 2.66
N ASP A 127 25.05 7.08 3.19
CA ASP A 127 26.35 6.66 3.74
C ASP A 127 26.17 5.88 5.05
N GLU A 128 25.27 6.32 5.93
CA GLU A 128 24.92 5.58 7.14
C GLU A 128 24.30 4.20 6.81
N ALA A 129 23.48 4.13 5.75
CA ALA A 129 22.92 2.88 5.24
C ALA A 129 24.01 1.92 4.75
N ARG A 130 25.02 2.43 4.01
CA ARG A 130 26.20 1.67 3.55
C ARG A 130 27.01 1.13 4.72
N ASP A 131 27.31 2.00 5.69
CA ASP A 131 28.08 1.64 6.88
C ASP A 131 27.39 0.54 7.70
N PHE A 132 26.07 0.58 7.77
CA PHE A 132 25.30 -0.45 8.44
C PHE A 132 25.30 -1.76 7.63
N ALA A 133 25.04 -1.69 6.33
CA ALA A 133 25.04 -2.86 5.44
C ALA A 133 26.40 -3.58 5.42
N ALA A 134 27.51 -2.82 5.47
CA ALA A 134 28.87 -3.37 5.50
C ALA A 134 29.16 -4.24 6.74
N LYS A 135 28.45 -4.02 7.85
CA LYS A 135 28.58 -4.79 9.09
C LYS A 135 27.67 -6.02 9.18
N MET A 136 26.77 -6.18 8.20
CA MET A 136 25.85 -7.31 8.16
C MET A 136 26.41 -8.48 7.37
N SER A 137 25.95 -9.68 7.67
CA SER A 137 26.20 -10.85 6.84
C SER A 137 25.24 -10.88 5.65
N ALA A 138 25.72 -11.21 4.46
CA ALA A 138 24.87 -11.45 3.31
C ALA A 138 24.06 -12.77 3.47
N PRO A 139 22.87 -12.89 2.86
CA PRO A 139 22.21 -11.91 2.03
C PRO A 139 21.61 -10.75 2.82
N ILE A 140 21.68 -9.54 2.23
CA ILE A 140 21.17 -8.28 2.80
C ILE A 140 19.94 -7.86 2.02
N VAL A 141 18.88 -7.46 2.72
CA VAL A 141 17.65 -6.96 2.06
C VAL A 141 17.55 -5.46 2.24
N VAL A 142 17.58 -4.72 1.13
CA VAL A 142 17.40 -3.27 1.09
C VAL A 142 16.00 -2.96 0.58
N LYS A 143 15.22 -2.22 1.35
CA LYS A 143 13.81 -1.93 1.06
C LYS A 143 13.56 -0.43 1.05
N ALA A 144 13.02 0.11 -0.03
CA ALA A 144 12.43 1.44 -0.02
C ALA A 144 11.28 1.50 1.00
N SER A 145 11.23 2.54 1.83
CA SER A 145 10.26 2.63 2.94
C SER A 145 8.83 2.80 2.45
N GLY A 146 8.62 3.64 1.44
CA GLY A 146 7.29 3.96 0.91
C GLY A 146 6.68 2.88 0.01
N LEU A 147 5.49 3.18 -0.50
CA LEU A 147 4.79 2.33 -1.48
C LEU A 147 5.54 2.32 -2.82
N ALA A 148 6.00 1.17 -3.26
CA ALA A 148 6.76 0.97 -4.48
C ALA A 148 6.17 -0.14 -5.37
N LEU A 149 4.86 -0.37 -5.30
CA LEU A 149 4.12 -1.36 -6.10
C LEU A 149 4.75 -2.77 -6.07
N GLY A 150 5.27 -3.18 -4.90
CA GLY A 150 5.94 -4.47 -4.73
C GLY A 150 7.36 -4.56 -5.31
N LYS A 151 7.91 -3.48 -5.89
CA LYS A 151 9.21 -3.47 -6.57
C LYS A 151 10.34 -2.86 -5.75
N GLY A 152 10.05 -2.22 -4.63
CA GLY A 152 11.02 -1.50 -3.78
C GLY A 152 11.83 -2.39 -2.83
N VAL A 153 11.99 -3.68 -3.11
CA VAL A 153 12.75 -4.63 -2.28
C VAL A 153 13.84 -5.28 -3.15
N ILE A 154 15.08 -5.13 -2.73
CA ILE A 154 16.25 -5.72 -3.40
C ILE A 154 16.96 -6.64 -2.41
N ILE A 155 17.16 -7.90 -2.82
CA ILE A 155 17.92 -8.90 -2.05
C ILE A 155 19.33 -8.93 -2.62
N ALA A 156 20.28 -8.41 -1.86
CA ALA A 156 21.69 -8.35 -2.23
C ALA A 156 22.45 -9.58 -1.69
N GLN A 157 23.09 -10.32 -2.54
CA GLN A 157 23.90 -11.48 -2.19
C GLN A 157 25.32 -11.11 -1.74
N THR A 158 25.73 -9.89 -2.03
CA THR A 158 27.04 -9.32 -1.69
C THR A 158 26.91 -7.89 -1.18
N HIS A 159 27.95 -7.41 -0.49
CA HIS A 159 28.01 -6.00 -0.06
C HIS A 159 28.02 -5.03 -1.25
N ALA A 160 28.65 -5.39 -2.36
CA ALA A 160 28.65 -4.57 -3.58
C ALA A 160 27.26 -4.43 -4.20
N GLU A 161 26.46 -5.50 -4.16
CA GLU A 161 25.05 -5.43 -4.58
C GLU A 161 24.21 -4.59 -3.61
N ALA A 162 24.47 -4.67 -2.30
CA ALA A 162 23.78 -3.85 -1.32
C ALA A 162 24.09 -2.37 -1.50
N ASP A 163 25.36 -2.00 -1.75
CA ASP A 163 25.75 -0.62 -2.07
C ASP A 163 25.05 -0.12 -3.33
N THR A 164 25.01 -0.94 -4.39
CA THR A 164 24.28 -0.61 -5.61
C THR A 164 22.79 -0.39 -5.35
N ALA A 165 22.17 -1.25 -4.55
CA ALA A 165 20.74 -1.12 -4.18
C ALA A 165 20.47 0.16 -3.39
N ILE A 166 21.31 0.52 -2.44
CA ILE A 166 21.20 1.76 -1.66
C ILE A 166 21.30 2.97 -2.59
N ARG A 167 22.29 2.99 -3.50
CA ARG A 167 22.44 4.06 -4.48
C ARG A 167 21.23 4.21 -5.37
N GLU A 168 20.75 3.12 -5.99
CA GLU A 168 19.56 3.15 -6.86
C GLU A 168 18.32 3.67 -6.14
N ILE A 169 18.10 3.25 -4.90
CA ILE A 169 16.91 3.61 -4.13
C ILE A 169 17.00 5.05 -3.63
N MET A 170 18.09 5.41 -2.93
CA MET A 170 18.19 6.66 -2.18
C MET A 170 18.74 7.82 -2.99
N GLU A 171 19.74 7.60 -3.84
CA GLU A 171 20.43 8.66 -4.59
C GLU A 171 19.80 8.85 -5.97
N GLU A 172 19.64 7.78 -6.73
CA GLU A 172 19.03 7.82 -8.06
C GLU A 172 17.50 7.92 -8.02
N ARG A 173 16.90 7.77 -6.82
CA ARG A 173 15.44 7.87 -6.60
C ARG A 173 14.62 6.99 -7.54
N LYS A 174 15.08 5.78 -7.82
CA LYS A 174 14.43 4.81 -8.72
C LYS A 174 12.95 4.58 -8.39
N PHE A 175 12.54 4.76 -7.14
CA PHE A 175 11.17 4.63 -6.64
C PHE A 175 10.57 5.97 -6.19
N GLY A 176 11.10 7.10 -6.68
CA GLY A 176 10.66 8.43 -6.27
C GLY A 176 10.74 8.65 -4.77
N ASP A 177 9.73 9.30 -4.20
CA ASP A 177 9.69 9.62 -2.75
C ASP A 177 9.67 8.38 -1.85
N ALA A 178 9.23 7.22 -2.35
CA ALA A 178 9.28 5.97 -1.59
C ALA A 178 10.71 5.56 -1.21
N GLY A 179 11.72 6.01 -1.97
CA GLY A 179 13.15 5.79 -1.70
C GLY A 179 13.81 6.87 -0.85
N ALA A 180 13.06 7.81 -0.26
CA ALA A 180 13.62 8.82 0.64
C ALA A 180 14.26 8.21 1.89
N GLU A 181 13.70 7.09 2.33
CA GLU A 181 14.20 6.30 3.45
C GLU A 181 14.30 4.83 3.04
N VAL A 182 15.24 4.11 3.62
CA VAL A 182 15.38 2.66 3.44
C VAL A 182 15.33 1.92 4.77
N VAL A 183 14.86 0.68 4.70
CA VAL A 183 15.01 -0.32 5.75
C VAL A 183 15.99 -1.36 5.23
N ILE A 184 17.03 -1.64 6.02
CA ILE A 184 18.02 -2.69 5.74
C ILE A 184 17.83 -3.79 6.77
N GLU A 185 17.69 -5.02 6.33
CA GLU A 185 17.53 -6.17 7.21
C GLU A 185 18.27 -7.41 6.70
N ILE A 186 18.51 -8.36 7.62
CA ILE A 186 19.10 -9.66 7.25
C ILE A 186 18.13 -10.40 6.34
N GLY A 187 18.60 -10.82 5.17
CA GLY A 187 17.89 -11.75 4.33
C GLY A 187 17.84 -13.12 5.02
N ARG A 188 16.64 -13.65 5.24
CA ARG A 188 16.56 -15.07 5.61
C ARG A 188 16.89 -15.89 4.38
N ALA A 189 17.93 -16.71 4.46
CA ALA A 189 18.02 -17.87 3.59
C ALA A 189 16.75 -18.68 3.82
N HIS A 190 15.97 -18.90 2.78
CA HIS A 190 14.88 -19.88 2.86
C HIS A 190 15.55 -21.25 3.06
N VAL A 191 15.37 -21.80 4.25
CA VAL A 191 15.67 -23.20 4.52
C VAL A 191 14.52 -24.02 3.97
#